data_6b47397291a9953b8e87038d82c97c06
#
_entry.id   6b47397291a9953b8e87038d82c97c06
#
_cell.length_a   1.000
_cell.length_b   1.000
_cell.length_c   1.000
_cell.angle_alpha   90.00
_cell.angle_beta   90.00
_cell.angle_gamma   90.00
#
_symmetry.space_group_name_H-M   'P 1'
#
loop_
_entity.id
_entity.type
_entity.pdbx_description
1 polymer ?
#
loop_
_entity_poly.entity_id
_entity_poly.type
_entity_poly.pdbx_seq_one_letter_code
_entity_poly.pdbx_strand_id
1 'polypeptide(L)'
;RARLQVEVEWLIHLTDGGVLPGAPRLSETEKSYLRGVVEDFGAEEITELGVIEAETRHDVKAVEYLLKRRLAAAAQAPGIVGADGGPTVLPTVGEIVHIFCTSEDINNLSYALTIRAAIEQVWLPAARGLVEDLAAMAHEHADAAMLARTHGQPATPTTLGKEMAVLAHRLRRQVRRVEATEYLGKINGATGTFGAHVVSVPGADWQAVGRGFVEHLGLTWNPLTTQIESHDWQAELYSDVARFNRIAHNLATDVWTYISLGYFHQRLSAQGSTGSSTMPHKVNPIRFENGEANLEISCSLLDTLAATLVTSRLQRDLTDSTTQRNVGVALGHSLLAVENIRRGLAGLDVDRARLEEDLEATWEVLGEPVQQAMRAAAVAGATGMADPYERLKELTRGKKVTPEGMREFISGLGMPDDVEARLLALTPATYTGLAAELVSHLDD
;
A
#
# COMPACT_ATOMS: atom_id res chain seq x y z
N ARG A 1 -14.85 -3.57 19.17
CA ARG A 1 -15.01 -2.12 19.28
C ARG A 1 -15.82 -1.56 18.10
N ALA A 2 -15.39 -1.77 16.84
CA ALA A 2 -16.07 -1.22 15.66
C ALA A 2 -17.54 -1.66 15.53
N ARG A 3 -17.87 -2.91 15.81
CA ARG A 3 -19.25 -3.37 15.83
C ARG A 3 -20.09 -2.62 16.87
N LEU A 4 -19.55 -2.42 18.07
CA LEU A 4 -20.20 -1.64 19.11
C LEU A 4 -20.40 -0.18 18.69
N GLN A 5 -19.43 0.41 17.99
CA GLN A 5 -19.56 1.75 17.42
C GLN A 5 -20.72 1.83 16.42
N VAL A 6 -20.83 0.87 15.50
CA VAL A 6 -21.91 0.85 14.51
C VAL A 6 -23.26 0.71 15.19
N GLU A 7 -23.41 -0.17 16.19
CA GLU A 7 -24.64 -0.34 16.95
C GLU A 7 -25.05 0.95 17.70
N VAL A 8 -24.10 1.58 18.36
CA VAL A 8 -24.31 2.84 19.09
C VAL A 8 -24.73 3.97 18.14
N GLU A 9 -24.00 4.16 17.04
CA GLU A 9 -24.32 5.22 16.09
C GLU A 9 -25.65 4.94 15.35
N TRP A 10 -26.01 3.67 15.09
CA TRP A 10 -27.31 3.31 14.52
C TRP A 10 -28.45 3.67 15.47
N LEU A 11 -28.33 3.35 16.77
CA LEU A 11 -29.30 3.72 17.79
C LEU A 11 -29.47 5.24 17.86
N ILE A 12 -28.39 5.99 17.89
CA ILE A 12 -28.39 7.46 17.89
C ILE A 12 -29.07 8.00 16.62
N HIS A 13 -28.70 7.48 15.45
CA HIS A 13 -29.23 7.92 14.17
C HIS A 13 -30.76 7.75 14.07
N LEU A 14 -31.27 6.61 14.51
CA LEU A 14 -32.72 6.34 14.51
C LEU A 14 -33.50 7.23 15.49
N THR A 15 -32.94 7.47 16.68
CA THR A 15 -33.58 8.30 17.70
C THR A 15 -33.55 9.80 17.36
N ASP A 16 -32.40 10.29 16.86
CA ASP A 16 -32.26 11.71 16.44
C ASP A 16 -33.09 12.03 15.20
N GLY A 17 -33.14 11.10 14.24
CA GLY A 17 -33.92 11.23 13.01
C GLY A 17 -35.43 11.16 13.23
N GLY A 18 -35.89 10.75 14.44
CA GLY A 18 -37.30 10.54 14.71
C GLY A 18 -37.94 9.50 13.81
N VAL A 19 -37.16 8.54 13.33
CA VAL A 19 -37.58 7.52 12.36
C VAL A 19 -38.55 6.53 12.97
N LEU A 20 -38.38 6.23 14.28
CA LEU A 20 -39.19 5.27 15.02
C LEU A 20 -40.28 6.01 15.78
N PRO A 21 -41.57 5.77 15.48
CA PRO A 21 -42.66 6.39 16.21
C PRO A 21 -42.60 6.07 17.72
N GLY A 22 -42.58 7.11 18.57
CA GLY A 22 -42.52 6.97 20.02
C GLY A 22 -41.11 6.71 20.60
N ALA A 23 -40.07 6.60 19.80
CA ALA A 23 -38.72 6.58 20.32
C ALA A 23 -38.34 7.94 20.92
N PRO A 24 -37.74 7.97 22.13
CA PRO A 24 -37.31 9.23 22.74
C PRO A 24 -36.10 9.79 22.00
N ARG A 25 -35.97 11.12 21.93
CA ARG A 25 -34.70 11.74 21.52
C ARG A 25 -33.68 11.62 22.64
N LEU A 26 -32.43 11.33 22.26
CA LEU A 26 -31.36 11.30 23.23
C LEU A 26 -30.78 12.70 23.45
N SER A 27 -30.40 12.99 24.68
CA SER A 27 -29.65 14.19 25.03
C SER A 27 -28.20 14.07 24.61
N GLU A 28 -27.46 15.18 24.62
CA GLU A 28 -26.01 15.14 24.34
C GLU A 28 -25.23 14.38 25.43
N THR A 29 -25.67 14.39 26.69
CA THR A 29 -25.03 13.60 27.76
C THR A 29 -25.26 12.11 27.57
N GLU A 30 -26.42 11.69 27.09
CA GLU A 30 -26.73 10.31 26.76
C GLU A 30 -25.90 9.80 25.56
N LYS A 31 -25.78 10.60 24.50
CA LYS A 31 -24.93 10.29 23.33
C LYS A 31 -23.45 10.22 23.72
N SER A 32 -23.00 11.17 24.55
CA SER A 32 -21.61 11.15 25.04
C SER A 32 -21.34 9.90 25.88
N TYR A 33 -22.27 9.48 26.74
CA TYR A 33 -22.14 8.23 27.47
C TYR A 33 -22.00 7.02 26.52
N LEU A 34 -22.89 6.92 25.52
CA LEU A 34 -22.86 5.82 24.56
C LEU A 34 -21.56 5.77 23.77
N ARG A 35 -21.04 6.92 23.33
CA ARG A 35 -19.73 7.01 22.65
C ARG A 35 -18.58 6.68 23.58
N GLY A 36 -18.68 7.10 24.86
CA GLY A 36 -17.73 6.70 25.89
C GLY A 36 -17.63 5.18 26.08
N VAL A 37 -18.76 4.46 26.03
CA VAL A 37 -18.77 2.98 26.06
C VAL A 37 -17.95 2.38 24.90
N VAL A 38 -17.92 3.03 23.73
CA VAL A 38 -17.11 2.61 22.58
C VAL A 38 -15.63 2.99 22.76
N GLU A 39 -15.37 4.18 23.29
CA GLU A 39 -14.01 4.69 23.49
C GLU A 39 -13.26 3.89 24.55
N ASP A 40 -13.93 3.57 25.65
CA ASP A 40 -13.40 2.83 26.77
C ASP A 40 -13.32 1.32 26.54
N PHE A 41 -13.79 0.82 25.37
CA PHE A 41 -13.77 -0.61 25.06
C PHE A 41 -12.35 -1.17 25.02
N GLY A 42 -12.00 -1.91 26.06
CA GLY A 42 -10.68 -2.45 26.32
C GLY A 42 -10.67 -3.92 26.75
N ALA A 43 -9.69 -4.31 27.54
CA ALA A 43 -9.45 -5.71 27.92
C ALA A 43 -10.59 -6.29 28.79
N GLU A 44 -11.19 -5.47 29.65
CA GLU A 44 -12.29 -5.89 30.52
C GLU A 44 -13.55 -6.17 29.70
N GLU A 45 -13.89 -5.28 28.75
CA GLU A 45 -15.03 -5.44 27.85
C GLU A 45 -14.84 -6.62 26.89
N ILE A 46 -13.61 -6.88 26.43
CA ILE A 46 -13.30 -8.07 25.63
C ILE A 46 -13.57 -9.34 26.43
N THR A 47 -13.17 -9.36 27.70
CA THR A 47 -13.40 -10.50 28.60
C THR A 47 -14.90 -10.71 28.83
N GLU A 48 -15.65 -9.66 29.17
CA GLU A 48 -17.10 -9.71 29.34
C GLU A 48 -17.81 -10.19 28.07
N LEU A 49 -17.41 -9.62 26.92
CA LEU A 49 -17.96 -10.01 25.62
C LEU A 49 -17.72 -11.50 25.33
N GLY A 50 -16.52 -12.00 25.65
CA GLY A 50 -16.19 -13.43 25.48
C GLY A 50 -17.07 -14.34 26.33
N VAL A 51 -17.45 -13.95 27.56
CA VAL A 51 -18.38 -14.70 28.40
C VAL A 51 -19.79 -14.72 27.74
N ILE A 52 -20.27 -13.56 27.26
CA ILE A 52 -21.57 -13.48 26.61
C ILE A 52 -21.58 -14.30 25.32
N GLU A 53 -20.51 -14.25 24.52
CA GLU A 53 -20.39 -15.01 23.27
C GLU A 53 -20.36 -16.53 23.52
N ALA A 54 -19.73 -16.97 24.60
CA ALA A 54 -19.72 -18.39 24.99
C ALA A 54 -21.13 -18.94 25.27
N GLU A 55 -22.04 -18.10 25.79
CA GLU A 55 -23.43 -18.45 26.04
C GLU A 55 -24.27 -18.37 24.76
N THR A 56 -24.15 -17.26 24.02
CA THR A 56 -24.97 -16.98 22.84
C THR A 56 -24.51 -17.75 21.60
N ARG A 57 -23.25 -18.15 21.55
CA ARG A 57 -22.56 -18.74 20.38
C ARG A 57 -22.69 -17.92 19.12
N HIS A 58 -22.79 -16.58 19.29
CA HIS A 58 -22.97 -15.65 18.21
C HIS A 58 -22.32 -14.30 18.57
N ASP A 59 -21.31 -13.91 17.81
CA ASP A 59 -20.45 -12.75 18.07
C ASP A 59 -21.18 -11.41 18.03
N VAL A 60 -22.00 -11.15 16.99
CA VAL A 60 -22.79 -9.91 16.90
C VAL A 60 -23.86 -9.85 17.99
N LYS A 61 -24.52 -10.98 18.27
CA LYS A 61 -25.52 -11.05 19.36
C LYS A 61 -24.92 -10.76 20.73
N ALA A 62 -23.65 -11.15 20.94
CA ALA A 62 -22.93 -10.82 22.16
C ALA A 62 -22.74 -9.31 22.31
N VAL A 63 -22.44 -8.59 21.20
CA VAL A 63 -22.34 -7.12 21.20
C VAL A 63 -23.68 -6.46 21.57
N GLU A 64 -24.81 -6.95 21.02
CA GLU A 64 -26.14 -6.45 21.39
C GLU A 64 -26.39 -6.56 22.89
N TYR A 65 -26.13 -7.73 23.49
CA TYR A 65 -26.31 -7.95 24.92
C TYR A 65 -25.38 -7.09 25.77
N LEU A 66 -24.13 -6.91 25.35
CA LEU A 66 -23.20 -5.99 26.03
C LEU A 66 -23.76 -4.56 26.03
N LEU A 67 -24.21 -4.07 24.87
CA LEU A 67 -24.78 -2.72 24.76
C LEU A 67 -26.04 -2.58 25.61
N LYS A 68 -26.96 -3.55 25.59
CA LYS A 68 -28.16 -3.54 26.45
C LYS A 68 -27.80 -3.49 27.96
N ARG A 69 -26.74 -4.16 28.39
CA ARG A 69 -26.24 -4.06 29.77
C ARG A 69 -25.74 -2.63 30.09
N ARG A 70 -24.99 -2.01 29.14
CA ARG A 70 -24.53 -0.61 29.31
C ARG A 70 -25.68 0.39 29.34
N LEU A 71 -26.71 0.19 28.50
CA LEU A 71 -27.93 0.99 28.55
C LEU A 71 -28.64 0.91 29.92
N ALA A 72 -28.79 -0.29 30.47
CA ALA A 72 -29.37 -0.49 31.78
C ALA A 72 -28.56 0.17 32.91
N ALA A 73 -27.23 0.10 32.84
CA ALA A 73 -26.32 0.70 33.82
C ALA A 73 -26.33 2.23 33.79
N ALA A 74 -26.72 2.84 32.68
CA ALA A 74 -26.79 4.30 32.53
C ALA A 74 -27.69 5.00 33.60
N ALA A 75 -28.70 4.30 34.09
CA ALA A 75 -29.56 4.80 35.15
C ALA A 75 -28.82 5.20 36.44
N GLN A 76 -27.67 4.59 36.68
CA GLN A 76 -26.85 4.82 37.87
C GLN A 76 -25.56 5.63 37.59
N ALA A 77 -25.31 5.97 36.31
CA ALA A 77 -24.13 6.73 35.93
C ALA A 77 -24.35 8.23 36.25
N PRO A 78 -23.39 8.88 36.91
CA PRO A 78 -23.53 10.28 37.31
C PRO A 78 -23.49 11.21 36.09
N GLY A 79 -24.32 12.26 36.14
CA GLY A 79 -24.28 13.34 35.14
C GLY A 79 -25.02 13.03 33.82
N ILE A 80 -25.69 11.89 33.67
CA ILE A 80 -26.48 11.55 32.52
C ILE A 80 -27.94 11.99 32.78
N VAL A 81 -28.45 12.89 31.92
CA VAL A 81 -29.81 13.40 32.01
C VAL A 81 -30.51 13.26 30.67
N GLY A 82 -31.81 13.01 30.69
CA GLY A 82 -32.65 12.96 29.50
C GLY A 82 -32.76 14.31 28.78
N ALA A 83 -33.30 14.32 27.57
CA ALA A 83 -33.45 15.54 26.76
C ALA A 83 -34.37 16.59 27.37
N ASP A 84 -35.29 16.21 28.28
CA ASP A 84 -36.15 17.06 29.03
C ASP A 84 -35.57 17.56 30.38
N GLY A 85 -34.30 17.18 30.67
CA GLY A 85 -33.62 17.43 31.94
C GLY A 85 -34.01 16.49 33.08
N GLY A 86 -34.84 15.50 32.80
CA GLY A 86 -35.25 14.43 33.71
C GLY A 86 -34.25 13.26 33.76
N PRO A 87 -34.67 12.12 34.34
CA PRO A 87 -33.88 10.91 34.32
C PRO A 87 -33.54 10.45 32.91
N THR A 88 -32.36 9.80 32.74
CA THR A 88 -31.98 9.25 31.45
C THR A 88 -32.98 8.23 30.90
N VAL A 89 -33.23 8.30 29.58
CA VAL A 89 -34.10 7.36 28.87
C VAL A 89 -33.36 6.12 28.35
N LEU A 90 -32.05 6.08 28.47
CA LEU A 90 -31.22 4.97 27.95
C LEU A 90 -31.70 3.57 28.39
N PRO A 91 -32.10 3.31 29.63
CA PRO A 91 -32.62 2.00 30.03
C PRO A 91 -33.90 1.58 29.28
N THR A 92 -34.63 2.52 28.67
CA THR A 92 -35.90 2.22 27.97
C THR A 92 -35.73 1.94 26.47
N VAL A 93 -34.57 2.25 25.90
CA VAL A 93 -34.32 2.12 24.45
C VAL A 93 -33.64 0.80 24.05
N GLY A 94 -33.57 -0.17 24.97
CA GLY A 94 -32.89 -1.47 24.72
C GLY A 94 -33.42 -2.23 23.52
N GLU A 95 -34.70 -2.07 23.14
CA GLU A 95 -35.27 -2.74 21.97
C GLU A 95 -34.92 -2.05 20.63
N ILE A 96 -34.31 -0.86 20.67
CA ILE A 96 -33.78 -0.17 19.47
C ILE A 96 -32.40 -0.72 19.10
N VAL A 97 -31.69 -1.36 20.03
CA VAL A 97 -30.39 -2.01 19.72
C VAL A 97 -30.62 -3.09 18.65
N HIS A 98 -29.83 -3.00 17.58
CA HIS A 98 -29.88 -3.93 16.43
C HIS A 98 -31.22 -3.97 15.67
N ILE A 99 -32.12 -3.02 15.90
CA ILE A 99 -33.45 -3.03 15.25
C ILE A 99 -33.30 -2.96 13.72
N PHE A 100 -34.00 -3.83 13.01
CA PHE A 100 -34.02 -4.00 11.56
C PHE A 100 -32.69 -4.51 10.94
N CYS A 101 -31.63 -4.64 11.71
CA CYS A 101 -30.34 -5.10 11.23
C CYS A 101 -30.27 -6.62 11.05
N THR A 102 -29.48 -7.04 10.11
CA THR A 102 -28.84 -8.36 10.11
C THR A 102 -27.40 -8.23 10.59
N SER A 103 -26.78 -9.31 11.02
CA SER A 103 -25.38 -9.27 11.47
C SER A 103 -24.44 -8.65 10.44
N GLU A 104 -24.73 -8.80 9.15
CA GLU A 104 -23.92 -8.24 8.08
C GLU A 104 -24.10 -6.74 7.87
N ASP A 105 -25.22 -6.16 8.29
CA ASP A 105 -25.34 -4.70 8.35
C ASP A 105 -24.29 -4.10 9.31
N ILE A 106 -24.03 -4.79 10.41
CA ILE A 106 -23.02 -4.39 11.40
C ILE A 106 -21.60 -4.77 10.95
N ASN A 107 -21.42 -5.99 10.42
CA ASN A 107 -20.11 -6.48 10.03
C ASN A 107 -19.50 -5.71 8.86
N ASN A 108 -20.26 -5.46 7.77
CA ASN A 108 -19.72 -4.75 6.61
C ASN A 108 -19.22 -3.35 6.96
N LEU A 109 -20.01 -2.60 7.72
CA LEU A 109 -19.63 -1.26 8.18
C LEU A 109 -18.42 -1.31 9.12
N SER A 110 -18.38 -2.30 10.01
CA SER A 110 -17.25 -2.49 10.93
C SER A 110 -15.95 -2.83 10.19
N TYR A 111 -16.01 -3.69 9.19
CA TYR A 111 -14.85 -3.99 8.33
C TYR A 111 -14.41 -2.75 7.56
N ALA A 112 -15.34 -2.02 6.93
CA ALA A 112 -15.02 -0.80 6.21
C ALA A 112 -14.32 0.24 7.09
N LEU A 113 -14.83 0.47 8.30
CA LEU A 113 -14.23 1.41 9.27
C LEU A 113 -12.84 0.96 9.72
N THR A 114 -12.66 -0.33 10.04
CA THR A 114 -11.37 -0.83 10.54
C THR A 114 -10.32 -0.92 9.45
N ILE A 115 -10.69 -1.34 8.24
CA ILE A 115 -9.77 -1.40 7.09
C ILE A 115 -9.37 0.02 6.70
N ARG A 116 -10.32 0.97 6.61
CA ARG A 116 -10.01 2.38 6.33
C ARG A 116 -9.01 2.93 7.33
N ALA A 117 -9.25 2.74 8.63
CA ALA A 117 -8.33 3.22 9.66
C ALA A 117 -6.93 2.58 9.54
N ALA A 118 -6.86 1.27 9.28
CA ALA A 118 -5.58 0.57 9.09
C ALA A 118 -4.82 1.09 7.85
N ILE A 119 -5.53 1.36 6.77
CA ILE A 119 -4.92 1.89 5.54
C ILE A 119 -4.51 3.35 5.72
N GLU A 120 -5.44 4.23 6.09
CA GLU A 120 -5.19 5.67 6.11
C GLU A 120 -4.25 6.11 7.23
N GLN A 121 -4.37 5.50 8.42
CA GLN A 121 -3.61 5.93 9.59
C GLN A 121 -2.30 5.17 9.79
N VAL A 122 -2.12 4.00 9.19
CA VAL A 122 -0.94 3.14 9.44
C VAL A 122 -0.22 2.78 8.14
N TRP A 123 -0.89 2.10 7.21
CA TRP A 123 -0.22 1.58 6.02
C TRP A 123 0.21 2.68 5.04
N LEU A 124 -0.68 3.62 4.69
CA LEU A 124 -0.36 4.73 3.79
C LEU A 124 0.79 5.61 4.27
N PRO A 125 0.86 6.02 5.55
CA PRO A 125 2.02 6.76 6.06
C PRO A 125 3.34 5.99 5.88
N ALA A 126 3.36 4.69 6.12
CA ALA A 126 4.55 3.87 5.92
C ALA A 126 4.93 3.74 4.43
N ALA A 127 3.92 3.51 3.56
CA ALA A 127 4.12 3.40 2.12
C ALA A 127 4.60 4.73 1.49
N ARG A 128 4.02 5.86 1.89
CA ARG A 128 4.49 7.20 1.48
C ARG A 128 5.93 7.44 1.93
N GLY A 129 6.24 7.10 3.18
CA GLY A 129 7.60 7.22 3.69
C GLY A 129 8.63 6.40 2.90
N LEU A 130 8.28 5.22 2.39
CA LEU A 130 9.17 4.46 1.50
C LEU A 130 9.39 5.19 0.16
N VAL A 131 8.33 5.77 -0.40
CA VAL A 131 8.42 6.57 -1.63
C VAL A 131 9.32 7.80 -1.43
N GLU A 132 9.17 8.48 -0.29
CA GLU A 132 9.97 9.65 0.08
C GLU A 132 11.45 9.29 0.28
N ASP A 133 11.74 8.19 0.98
CA ASP A 133 13.10 7.69 1.20
C ASP A 133 13.79 7.40 -0.14
N LEU A 134 13.08 6.77 -1.10
CA LEU A 134 13.60 6.50 -2.44
C LEU A 134 13.75 7.76 -3.28
N ALA A 135 12.83 8.71 -3.20
CA ALA A 135 12.93 9.98 -3.90
C ALA A 135 14.15 10.78 -3.41
N ALA A 136 14.37 10.82 -2.10
CA ALA A 136 15.57 11.47 -1.52
C ALA A 136 16.87 10.82 -2.04
N MET A 137 16.94 9.49 -2.04
CA MET A 137 18.09 8.73 -2.58
C MET A 137 18.28 8.99 -4.08
N ALA A 138 17.17 9.08 -4.84
CA ALA A 138 17.23 9.38 -6.27
C ALA A 138 17.82 10.75 -6.55
N HIS A 139 17.42 11.76 -5.82
CA HIS A 139 17.97 13.13 -5.94
C HIS A 139 19.44 13.21 -5.50
N GLU A 140 19.80 12.58 -4.37
CA GLU A 140 21.18 12.56 -3.85
C GLU A 140 22.17 11.93 -4.83
N HIS A 141 21.72 10.93 -5.60
CA HIS A 141 22.56 10.17 -6.52
C HIS A 141 22.18 10.33 -7.98
N ALA A 142 21.51 11.45 -8.32
CA ALA A 142 21.05 11.73 -9.69
C ALA A 142 22.20 11.69 -10.72
N ASP A 143 23.39 12.13 -10.33
CA ASP A 143 24.61 12.18 -11.15
C ASP A 143 25.52 10.96 -11.00
N ALA A 144 25.20 10.01 -10.08
CA ALA A 144 26.05 8.85 -9.82
C ALA A 144 25.95 7.85 -10.98
N ALA A 145 26.83 7.98 -11.96
CA ALA A 145 26.91 7.07 -13.11
C ALA A 145 27.09 5.62 -12.65
N MET A 146 26.35 4.72 -13.27
CA MET A 146 26.30 3.30 -12.93
C MET A 146 26.18 2.45 -14.19
N LEU A 147 26.93 1.35 -14.26
CA LEU A 147 26.78 0.36 -15.33
C LEU A 147 25.43 -0.34 -15.18
N ALA A 148 24.54 -0.18 -16.17
CA ALA A 148 23.32 -0.98 -16.22
C ALA A 148 23.63 -2.42 -16.69
N ARG A 149 22.77 -3.33 -16.27
CA ARG A 149 22.81 -4.73 -16.72
C ARG A 149 21.46 -5.15 -17.24
N THR A 150 21.43 -5.60 -18.50
CA THR A 150 20.26 -6.26 -19.08
C THR A 150 20.58 -7.73 -19.26
N HIS A 151 19.68 -8.61 -18.88
CA HIS A 151 19.94 -10.07 -18.86
C HIS A 151 21.20 -10.45 -18.03
N GLY A 152 21.54 -9.63 -17.02
CA GLY A 152 22.73 -9.81 -16.20
C GLY A 152 24.05 -9.40 -16.89
N GLN A 153 24.02 -8.93 -18.14
CA GLN A 153 25.18 -8.50 -18.90
C GLN A 153 25.34 -6.99 -18.89
N PRO A 154 26.60 -6.47 -18.95
CA PRO A 154 26.87 -5.06 -19.12
C PRO A 154 26.08 -4.46 -20.29
N ALA A 155 25.47 -3.32 -20.03
CA ALA A 155 24.65 -2.59 -20.99
C ALA A 155 24.90 -1.08 -20.88
N THR A 156 24.14 -0.29 -21.62
CA THR A 156 24.23 1.17 -21.63
C THR A 156 24.22 1.74 -20.22
N PRO A 157 25.16 2.61 -19.84
CA PRO A 157 25.21 3.23 -18.53
C PRO A 157 23.93 4.00 -18.18
N THR A 158 23.66 4.07 -16.91
CA THR A 158 22.56 4.83 -16.29
C THR A 158 23.10 5.62 -15.09
N THR A 159 22.23 6.17 -14.24
CA THR A 159 22.63 6.66 -12.92
C THR A 159 21.88 5.93 -11.81
N LEU A 160 22.51 5.77 -10.66
CA LEU A 160 21.87 5.17 -9.49
C LEU A 160 20.58 5.92 -9.12
N GLY A 161 20.64 7.27 -9.17
CA GLY A 161 19.48 8.09 -8.87
C GLY A 161 18.29 7.82 -9.80
N LYS A 162 18.55 7.69 -11.11
CA LYS A 162 17.47 7.37 -12.07
C LYS A 162 16.86 5.99 -11.81
N GLU A 163 17.67 4.98 -11.46
CA GLU A 163 17.14 3.65 -11.13
C GLU A 163 16.25 3.68 -9.86
N MET A 164 16.66 4.43 -8.83
CA MET A 164 15.82 4.64 -7.63
C MET A 164 14.56 5.44 -7.96
N ALA A 165 14.66 6.44 -8.84
CA ALA A 165 13.53 7.24 -9.30
C ALA A 165 12.45 6.38 -10.00
N VAL A 166 12.83 5.40 -10.81
CA VAL A 166 11.90 4.46 -11.45
C VAL A 166 11.07 3.73 -10.40
N LEU A 167 11.71 3.22 -9.34
CA LEU A 167 11.02 2.49 -8.27
C LEU A 167 10.12 3.41 -7.43
N ALA A 168 10.60 4.60 -7.08
CA ALA A 168 9.81 5.61 -6.39
C ALA A 168 8.54 5.98 -7.19
N HIS A 169 8.69 6.26 -8.48
CA HIS A 169 7.58 6.60 -9.36
C HIS A 169 6.55 5.46 -9.50
N ARG A 170 7.02 4.22 -9.64
CA ARG A 170 6.15 3.02 -9.70
C ARG A 170 5.34 2.86 -8.41
N LEU A 171 5.99 2.99 -7.24
CA LEU A 171 5.34 2.87 -5.93
C LEU A 171 4.36 4.03 -5.69
N ARG A 172 4.73 5.28 -6.02
CA ARG A 172 3.84 6.45 -5.91
C ARG A 172 2.54 6.25 -6.66
N ARG A 173 2.58 5.67 -7.86
CA ARG A 173 1.37 5.35 -8.62
C ARG A 173 0.44 4.35 -7.91
N GLN A 174 1.00 3.39 -7.16
CA GLN A 174 0.18 2.46 -6.38
C GLN A 174 -0.39 3.13 -5.12
N VAL A 175 0.40 3.96 -4.43
CA VAL A 175 -0.07 4.76 -3.30
C VAL A 175 -1.29 5.59 -3.70
N ARG A 176 -1.23 6.31 -4.83
CA ARG A 176 -2.38 7.10 -5.36
C ARG A 176 -3.62 6.24 -5.61
N ARG A 177 -3.48 4.98 -6.01
CA ARG A 177 -4.61 4.07 -6.22
C ARG A 177 -5.23 3.65 -4.88
N VAL A 178 -4.41 3.32 -3.90
CA VAL A 178 -4.89 2.99 -2.54
C VAL A 178 -5.56 4.19 -1.88
N GLU A 179 -5.04 5.41 -2.07
CA GLU A 179 -5.65 6.66 -1.60
C GLU A 179 -7.03 6.93 -2.21
N ALA A 180 -7.26 6.48 -3.43
CA ALA A 180 -8.52 6.65 -4.15
C ALA A 180 -9.57 5.58 -3.81
N THR A 181 -9.32 4.71 -2.83
CA THR A 181 -10.25 3.65 -2.43
C THR A 181 -11.56 4.24 -1.91
N GLU A 182 -12.68 3.80 -2.48
CA GLU A 182 -14.00 4.05 -1.94
C GLU A 182 -14.38 2.93 -0.96
N TYR A 183 -14.59 3.28 0.31
CA TYR A 183 -14.99 2.33 1.34
C TYR A 183 -16.51 2.23 1.36
N LEU A 184 -17.05 1.17 0.74
CA LEU A 184 -18.49 0.98 0.60
C LEU A 184 -19.12 0.38 1.87
N GLY A 185 -20.37 0.73 2.10
CA GLY A 185 -21.15 0.17 3.19
C GLY A 185 -22.64 0.10 2.86
N LYS A 186 -23.34 -0.79 3.56
CA LYS A 186 -24.80 -0.95 3.48
C LYS A 186 -25.42 -1.14 4.86
N ILE A 187 -26.68 -0.73 4.98
CA ILE A 187 -27.58 -1.06 6.09
C ILE A 187 -28.99 -1.15 5.53
N ASN A 188 -29.45 -2.35 5.18
CA ASN A 188 -30.70 -2.57 4.46
C ASN A 188 -31.37 -3.92 4.76
N GLY A 189 -30.92 -4.59 5.85
CA GLY A 189 -31.54 -5.79 6.40
C GLY A 189 -31.10 -7.10 5.73
N ALA A 190 -31.82 -8.15 6.05
CA ALA A 190 -31.44 -9.55 5.85
C ALA A 190 -31.14 -9.95 4.39
N THR A 191 -31.70 -9.27 3.41
CA THR A 191 -31.48 -9.54 1.97
C THR A 191 -31.32 -8.27 1.13
N GLY A 192 -31.03 -7.14 1.78
CA GLY A 192 -30.79 -5.88 1.07
C GLY A 192 -32.06 -5.19 0.55
N THR A 193 -33.22 -5.51 1.09
CA THR A 193 -34.52 -5.07 0.56
C THR A 193 -35.29 -4.13 1.46
N PHE A 194 -34.77 -3.80 2.65
CA PHE A 194 -35.51 -3.06 3.70
C PHE A 194 -36.85 -3.73 4.09
N GLY A 195 -37.03 -5.04 3.87
CA GLY A 195 -38.34 -5.69 4.02
C GLY A 195 -38.97 -5.51 5.39
N ALA A 196 -38.25 -5.78 6.48
CA ALA A 196 -38.74 -5.59 7.84
C ALA A 196 -38.96 -4.11 8.18
N HIS A 197 -38.11 -3.22 7.68
CA HIS A 197 -38.19 -1.79 7.86
C HIS A 197 -39.50 -1.20 7.32
N VAL A 198 -39.83 -1.51 6.06
CA VAL A 198 -41.04 -1.00 5.39
C VAL A 198 -42.32 -1.55 6.03
N VAL A 199 -42.33 -2.81 6.46
CA VAL A 199 -43.50 -3.40 7.14
C VAL A 199 -43.71 -2.76 8.49
N SER A 200 -42.67 -2.48 9.25
CA SER A 200 -42.76 -1.95 10.60
C SER A 200 -43.01 -0.43 10.65
N VAL A 201 -42.38 0.34 9.74
CA VAL A 201 -42.53 1.79 9.66
C VAL A 201 -42.67 2.20 8.19
N PRO A 202 -43.86 2.02 7.61
CA PRO A 202 -44.09 2.21 6.16
C PRO A 202 -44.02 3.66 5.69
N GLY A 203 -44.06 4.62 6.61
CA GLY A 203 -43.98 6.06 6.28
C GLY A 203 -42.57 6.63 6.22
N ALA A 204 -41.55 5.86 6.57
CA ALA A 204 -40.15 6.33 6.54
C ALA A 204 -39.52 6.14 5.17
N ASP A 205 -38.67 7.09 4.76
CA ASP A 205 -37.78 6.93 3.60
C ASP A 205 -36.54 6.15 4.01
N TRP A 206 -36.66 4.83 4.00
CA TRP A 206 -35.58 3.94 4.45
C TRP A 206 -34.31 4.00 3.59
N GLN A 207 -34.42 4.40 2.32
CA GLN A 207 -33.23 4.60 1.49
C GLN A 207 -32.48 5.86 1.95
N ALA A 208 -33.17 6.94 2.24
CA ALA A 208 -32.56 8.16 2.78
C ALA A 208 -31.96 7.91 4.18
N VAL A 209 -32.67 7.17 5.05
CA VAL A 209 -32.17 6.79 6.39
C VAL A 209 -30.90 5.95 6.29
N GLY A 210 -30.91 4.90 5.49
CA GLY A 210 -29.74 4.01 5.32
C GLY A 210 -28.56 4.74 4.70
N ARG A 211 -28.79 5.55 3.65
CA ARG A 211 -27.74 6.38 3.05
C ARG A 211 -27.14 7.35 4.06
N GLY A 212 -27.99 8.13 4.75
CA GLY A 212 -27.55 9.12 5.73
C GLY A 212 -26.73 8.50 6.85
N PHE A 213 -27.07 7.28 7.28
CA PHE A 213 -26.30 6.55 8.28
C PHE A 213 -24.91 6.12 7.79
N VAL A 214 -24.82 5.52 6.61
CA VAL A 214 -23.55 5.07 6.03
C VAL A 214 -22.63 6.27 5.78
N GLU A 215 -23.16 7.37 5.24
CA GLU A 215 -22.43 8.61 5.00
C GLU A 215 -22.02 9.30 6.32
N HIS A 216 -22.84 9.22 7.38
CA HIS A 216 -22.46 9.69 8.73
C HIS A 216 -21.21 8.97 9.27
N LEU A 217 -21.06 7.68 8.98
CA LEU A 217 -19.86 6.93 9.31
C LEU A 217 -18.65 7.28 8.42
N GLY A 218 -18.83 8.18 7.44
CA GLY A 218 -17.81 8.59 6.48
C GLY A 218 -17.53 7.53 5.42
N LEU A 219 -18.48 6.63 5.14
CA LEU A 219 -18.41 5.59 4.13
C LEU A 219 -19.26 5.96 2.91
N THR A 220 -19.04 5.32 1.78
CA THR A 220 -19.86 5.45 0.58
C THR A 220 -21.01 4.46 0.62
N TRP A 221 -22.24 4.94 0.46
CA TRP A 221 -23.41 4.07 0.48
C TRP A 221 -23.54 3.23 -0.78
N ASN A 222 -23.67 1.90 -0.61
CA ASN A 222 -23.98 0.97 -1.68
C ASN A 222 -25.50 0.65 -1.68
N PRO A 223 -26.28 1.13 -2.67
CA PRO A 223 -27.72 0.95 -2.71
C PRO A 223 -28.17 -0.44 -3.13
N LEU A 224 -27.33 -1.21 -3.83
CA LEU A 224 -27.69 -2.49 -4.42
C LEU A 224 -26.81 -3.61 -3.86
N THR A 225 -27.33 -4.27 -2.84
CA THR A 225 -26.63 -5.37 -2.14
C THR A 225 -27.55 -6.54 -1.87
N THR A 226 -27.01 -7.62 -1.40
CA THR A 226 -27.74 -8.75 -0.86
C THR A 226 -27.77 -8.68 0.67
N GLN A 227 -27.59 -9.78 1.39
CA GLN A 227 -27.34 -9.74 2.83
C GLN A 227 -25.98 -9.09 3.14
N ILE A 228 -24.99 -9.29 2.25
CA ILE A 228 -23.66 -8.71 2.35
C ILE A 228 -23.53 -7.48 1.46
N GLU A 229 -22.59 -6.62 1.79
CA GLU A 229 -21.91 -5.75 0.85
C GLU A 229 -20.96 -6.63 0.03
N SER A 230 -20.89 -6.45 -1.31
CA SER A 230 -20.29 -7.43 -2.23
C SER A 230 -18.77 -7.60 -2.11
N HIS A 231 -18.09 -6.80 -1.29
CA HIS A 231 -16.66 -6.80 -1.07
C HIS A 231 -15.77 -6.46 -2.29
N ASP A 232 -16.35 -5.98 -3.39
CA ASP A 232 -15.60 -5.66 -4.59
C ASP A 232 -14.53 -4.60 -4.31
N TRP A 233 -14.87 -3.55 -3.55
CA TRP A 233 -13.93 -2.52 -3.14
C TRP A 233 -12.75 -3.09 -2.30
N GLN A 234 -13.00 -4.12 -1.47
CA GLN A 234 -11.94 -4.79 -0.70
C GLN A 234 -11.00 -5.53 -1.65
N ALA A 235 -11.54 -6.23 -2.65
CA ALA A 235 -10.73 -6.93 -3.65
C ALA A 235 -9.86 -5.97 -4.47
N GLU A 236 -10.40 -4.81 -4.85
CA GLU A 236 -9.65 -3.74 -5.52
C GLU A 236 -8.52 -3.23 -4.64
N LEU A 237 -8.82 -2.85 -3.39
CA LEU A 237 -7.84 -2.39 -2.42
C LEU A 237 -6.72 -3.43 -2.20
N TYR A 238 -7.09 -4.69 -1.97
CA TYR A 238 -6.11 -5.76 -1.72
C TYR A 238 -5.22 -6.03 -2.94
N SER A 239 -5.78 -5.93 -4.14
CA SER A 239 -5.03 -6.05 -5.40
C SER A 239 -4.06 -4.88 -5.59
N ASP A 240 -4.44 -3.67 -5.20
CA ASP A 240 -3.56 -2.49 -5.28
C ASP A 240 -2.43 -2.55 -4.25
N VAL A 241 -2.71 -2.97 -3.01
CA VAL A 241 -1.69 -3.22 -1.98
C VAL A 241 -0.74 -4.35 -2.41
N ALA A 242 -1.27 -5.45 -2.94
CA ALA A 242 -0.45 -6.56 -3.45
C ALA A 242 0.47 -6.12 -4.60
N ARG A 243 0.01 -5.22 -5.46
CA ARG A 243 0.84 -4.66 -6.54
C ARG A 243 1.93 -3.74 -6.00
N PHE A 244 1.62 -2.91 -5.00
CA PHE A 244 2.62 -2.15 -4.27
C PHE A 244 3.68 -3.08 -3.68
N ASN A 245 3.27 -4.14 -2.99
CA ASN A 245 4.15 -5.12 -2.38
C ASN A 245 5.09 -5.78 -3.39
N ARG A 246 4.60 -6.15 -4.58
CA ARG A 246 5.43 -6.73 -5.66
C ARG A 246 6.49 -5.77 -6.18
N ILE A 247 6.17 -4.47 -6.24
CA ILE A 247 7.15 -3.44 -6.63
C ILE A 247 8.18 -3.24 -5.51
N ALA A 248 7.75 -3.23 -4.25
CA ALA A 248 8.65 -3.15 -3.11
C ALA A 248 9.55 -4.40 -2.99
N HIS A 249 9.05 -5.58 -3.37
CA HIS A 249 9.85 -6.80 -3.48
C HIS A 249 10.94 -6.64 -4.55
N ASN A 250 10.59 -6.15 -5.75
CA ASN A 250 11.58 -5.86 -6.80
C ASN A 250 12.66 -4.88 -6.30
N LEU A 251 12.29 -3.84 -5.56
CA LEU A 251 13.25 -2.93 -4.92
C LEU A 251 14.21 -3.70 -4.00
N ALA A 252 13.68 -4.53 -3.11
CA ALA A 252 14.51 -5.29 -2.16
C ALA A 252 15.50 -6.22 -2.88
N THR A 253 15.06 -6.90 -3.94
CA THR A 253 15.89 -7.78 -4.79
C THR A 253 17.00 -7.00 -5.52
N ASP A 254 16.68 -5.81 -6.07
CA ASP A 254 17.69 -4.99 -6.75
C ASP A 254 18.71 -4.43 -5.76
N VAL A 255 18.27 -3.96 -4.60
CA VAL A 255 19.20 -3.48 -3.55
C VAL A 255 20.08 -4.61 -3.03
N TRP A 256 19.52 -5.80 -2.80
CA TRP A 256 20.30 -7.00 -2.45
C TRP A 256 21.39 -7.29 -3.50
N THR A 257 21.01 -7.20 -4.77
CA THR A 257 21.94 -7.40 -5.90
C THR A 257 23.02 -6.31 -5.90
N TYR A 258 22.67 -5.04 -5.70
CA TYR A 258 23.66 -3.95 -5.64
C TYR A 258 24.61 -4.07 -4.44
N ILE A 259 24.15 -4.60 -3.30
CA ILE A 259 25.01 -4.96 -2.17
C ILE A 259 26.00 -6.07 -2.59
N SER A 260 25.55 -7.09 -3.30
CA SER A 260 26.40 -8.20 -3.75
C SER A 260 27.44 -7.78 -4.80
N LEU A 261 27.14 -6.74 -5.59
CA LEU A 261 28.06 -6.12 -6.55
C LEU A 261 29.04 -5.12 -5.90
N GLY A 262 28.81 -4.80 -4.61
CA GLY A 262 29.61 -3.81 -3.89
C GLY A 262 29.24 -2.35 -4.20
N TYR A 263 28.11 -2.10 -4.85
CA TYR A 263 27.61 -0.75 -5.12
C TYR A 263 27.06 -0.08 -3.85
N PHE A 264 26.53 -0.89 -2.94
CA PHE A 264 26.11 -0.46 -1.61
C PHE A 264 26.92 -1.15 -0.52
N HIS A 265 27.27 -0.39 0.51
CA HIS A 265 27.79 -0.89 1.77
C HIS A 265 26.77 -0.70 2.89
N GLN A 266 26.61 -1.71 3.74
CA GLN A 266 25.74 -1.64 4.90
C GLN A 266 26.49 -1.13 6.11
N ARG A 267 25.98 -0.05 6.77
CA ARG A 267 26.56 0.46 8.03
C ARG A 267 26.22 -0.47 9.19
N LEU A 268 27.23 -1.01 9.84
CA LEU A 268 27.06 -1.90 11.01
C LEU A 268 26.23 -1.28 12.14
N SER A 269 26.42 0.01 12.40
CA SER A 269 25.69 0.74 13.43
C SER A 269 24.18 0.85 13.17
N ALA A 270 23.77 0.85 11.89
CA ALA A 270 22.36 0.94 11.48
C ALA A 270 21.65 -0.42 11.43
N GLN A 271 22.39 -1.51 11.30
CA GLN A 271 21.82 -2.85 11.18
C GLN A 271 21.35 -3.44 12.51
N GLY A 272 21.91 -2.97 13.65
CA GLY A 272 21.55 -3.48 14.98
C GLY A 272 21.92 -4.95 15.19
N SER A 273 22.82 -5.52 14.35
CA SER A 273 23.26 -6.90 14.44
C SER A 273 24.79 -6.97 14.43
N THR A 274 25.34 -7.99 15.10
CA THR A 274 26.79 -8.22 15.20
C THR A 274 27.40 -8.89 13.96
N GLY A 275 26.67 -9.01 12.84
CA GLY A 275 27.11 -9.69 11.65
C GLY A 275 26.90 -11.21 11.71
N SER A 276 27.64 -11.97 10.89
CA SER A 276 27.63 -13.43 10.89
C SER A 276 28.21 -13.99 12.21
N SER A 277 27.62 -15.05 12.75
CA SER A 277 28.12 -15.74 13.94
C SER A 277 29.53 -16.34 13.77
N THR A 278 29.93 -16.58 12.53
CA THR A 278 31.23 -17.22 12.19
C THR A 278 32.19 -16.29 11.47
N MET A 279 31.72 -15.24 10.83
CA MET A 279 32.51 -14.29 10.04
C MET A 279 32.15 -12.85 10.43
N PRO A 280 32.82 -12.23 11.42
CA PRO A 280 32.44 -10.93 11.97
C PRO A 280 32.44 -9.76 10.96
N HIS A 281 33.20 -9.89 9.87
CA HIS A 281 33.27 -8.89 8.79
C HIS A 281 32.09 -8.98 7.80
N LYS A 282 31.29 -10.07 7.85
CA LYS A 282 30.20 -10.32 6.93
C LYS A 282 28.89 -9.68 7.43
N VAL A 283 28.45 -8.65 6.76
CA VAL A 283 27.17 -7.97 7.06
C VAL A 283 26.11 -8.46 6.07
N ASN A 284 25.18 -9.29 6.55
CA ASN A 284 24.11 -9.83 5.71
C ASN A 284 23.00 -8.79 5.49
N PRO A 285 22.39 -8.72 4.29
CA PRO A 285 21.30 -7.80 3.98
C PRO A 285 19.93 -8.29 4.53
N ILE A 286 19.89 -8.71 5.79
CA ILE A 286 18.74 -9.39 6.42
C ILE A 286 17.46 -8.59 6.39
N ARG A 287 17.53 -7.24 6.34
CA ARG A 287 16.35 -6.39 6.29
C ARG A 287 15.63 -6.50 4.96
N PHE A 288 16.38 -6.62 3.86
CA PHE A 288 15.82 -6.80 2.51
C PHE A 288 15.28 -8.22 2.34
N GLU A 289 16.03 -9.25 2.78
CA GLU A 289 15.56 -10.65 2.77
C GLU A 289 14.29 -10.85 3.61
N ASN A 290 14.23 -10.24 4.81
CA ASN A 290 13.03 -10.24 5.64
C ASN A 290 11.88 -9.49 4.97
N GLY A 291 12.18 -8.36 4.29
CA GLY A 291 11.22 -7.61 3.50
C GLY A 291 10.60 -8.47 2.39
N GLU A 292 11.43 -9.11 1.57
CA GLU A 292 10.99 -9.99 0.48
C GLU A 292 10.04 -11.09 0.98
N ALA A 293 10.46 -11.85 2.00
CA ALA A 293 9.65 -12.95 2.53
C ALA A 293 8.30 -12.48 3.08
N ASN A 294 8.26 -11.36 3.81
CA ASN A 294 7.01 -10.80 4.33
C ASN A 294 6.10 -10.27 3.21
N LEU A 295 6.65 -9.67 2.14
CA LEU A 295 5.88 -9.22 0.98
C LEU A 295 5.25 -10.39 0.24
N GLU A 296 5.95 -11.52 0.09
CA GLU A 296 5.41 -12.74 -0.53
C GLU A 296 4.23 -13.32 0.25
N ILE A 297 4.37 -13.41 1.59
CA ILE A 297 3.28 -13.88 2.47
C ILE A 297 2.09 -12.93 2.37
N SER A 298 2.32 -11.63 2.45
CA SER A 298 1.28 -10.61 2.30
C SER A 298 0.56 -10.74 0.96
N CYS A 299 1.29 -10.83 -0.15
CA CYS A 299 0.70 -11.01 -1.48
C CYS A 299 -0.16 -12.26 -1.58
N SER A 300 0.30 -13.39 -1.06
CA SER A 300 -0.46 -14.65 -1.06
C SER A 300 -1.80 -14.51 -0.33
N LEU A 301 -1.80 -13.85 0.83
CA LEU A 301 -3.02 -13.61 1.61
C LEU A 301 -3.94 -12.60 0.92
N LEU A 302 -3.41 -11.49 0.41
CA LEU A 302 -4.17 -10.45 -0.28
C LEU A 302 -4.81 -10.99 -1.57
N ASP A 303 -4.09 -11.77 -2.35
CA ASP A 303 -4.63 -12.41 -3.56
C ASP A 303 -5.75 -13.41 -3.23
N THR A 304 -5.58 -14.19 -2.16
CA THR A 304 -6.63 -15.10 -1.68
C THR A 304 -7.87 -14.34 -1.23
N LEU A 305 -7.69 -13.25 -0.47
CA LEU A 305 -8.78 -12.38 -0.02
C LEU A 305 -9.52 -11.78 -1.23
N ALA A 306 -8.79 -11.18 -2.17
CA ALA A 306 -9.36 -10.55 -3.35
C ALA A 306 -10.15 -11.54 -4.22
N ALA A 307 -9.63 -12.76 -4.40
CA ALA A 307 -10.29 -13.79 -5.20
C ALA A 307 -11.52 -14.40 -4.53
N THR A 308 -11.47 -14.61 -3.20
CA THR A 308 -12.54 -15.30 -2.47
C THR A 308 -13.72 -14.37 -2.18
N LEU A 309 -13.46 -13.12 -1.78
CA LEU A 309 -14.49 -12.22 -1.25
C LEU A 309 -15.51 -11.76 -2.30
N VAL A 310 -15.14 -11.70 -3.58
CA VAL A 310 -16.04 -11.31 -4.67
C VAL A 310 -17.03 -12.40 -5.08
N THR A 311 -16.99 -13.55 -4.42
CA THR A 311 -17.88 -14.68 -4.76
C THR A 311 -18.65 -15.13 -3.53
N SER A 312 -19.97 -15.05 -3.58
CA SER A 312 -20.88 -15.58 -2.56
C SER A 312 -22.01 -16.38 -3.21
N ARG A 313 -22.47 -17.44 -2.54
CA ARG A 313 -23.58 -18.27 -3.03
C ARG A 313 -24.90 -17.60 -2.70
N LEU A 314 -25.76 -17.43 -3.72
CA LEU A 314 -27.07 -16.78 -3.59
C LEU A 314 -26.94 -15.41 -2.88
N GLN A 315 -27.70 -15.17 -1.81
CA GLN A 315 -27.67 -13.91 -1.10
C GLN A 315 -26.59 -13.83 -0.03
N ARG A 316 -26.07 -14.97 0.39
CA ARG A 316 -24.92 -15.11 1.28
C ARG A 316 -24.50 -16.56 1.53
N ASP A 317 -23.19 -16.80 1.70
CA ASP A 317 -22.62 -17.92 2.46
C ASP A 317 -21.58 -17.40 3.48
N LEU A 318 -20.94 -18.29 4.28
CA LEU A 318 -19.99 -17.89 5.34
C LEU A 318 -18.52 -17.95 4.92
N THR A 319 -18.21 -18.11 3.64
CA THR A 319 -16.82 -18.18 3.16
C THR A 319 -16.07 -16.87 3.42
N ASP A 320 -16.76 -15.76 3.22
CA ASP A 320 -16.26 -14.41 3.49
C ASP A 320 -15.81 -14.22 4.94
N SER A 321 -16.64 -14.64 5.90
CA SER A 321 -16.39 -14.47 7.33
C SER A 321 -15.10 -15.17 7.79
N THR A 322 -14.82 -16.37 7.28
CA THR A 322 -13.58 -17.09 7.58
C THR A 322 -12.36 -16.39 6.95
N THR A 323 -12.50 -15.99 5.69
CA THR A 323 -11.41 -15.41 4.91
C THR A 323 -10.99 -14.03 5.45
N GLN A 324 -11.94 -13.17 5.80
CA GLN A 324 -11.70 -11.82 6.31
C GLN A 324 -10.93 -11.77 7.64
N ARG A 325 -10.89 -12.85 8.41
CA ARG A 325 -10.06 -12.93 9.63
C ARG A 325 -8.57 -12.77 9.37
N ASN A 326 -8.13 -12.92 8.12
CA ASN A 326 -6.73 -12.81 7.70
C ASN A 326 -6.33 -11.41 7.20
N VAL A 327 -7.26 -10.46 7.10
CA VAL A 327 -6.97 -9.09 6.61
C VAL A 327 -5.88 -8.43 7.43
N GLY A 328 -5.97 -8.47 8.77
CA GLY A 328 -4.96 -7.88 9.65
C GLY A 328 -3.59 -8.53 9.51
N VAL A 329 -3.54 -9.84 9.28
CA VAL A 329 -2.28 -10.58 9.05
C VAL A 329 -1.66 -10.17 7.71
N ALA A 330 -2.46 -10.09 6.65
CA ALA A 330 -2.01 -9.70 5.32
C ALA A 330 -1.40 -8.28 5.30
N LEU A 331 -2.12 -7.30 5.87
CA LEU A 331 -1.65 -5.92 5.98
C LEU A 331 -0.45 -5.79 6.94
N GLY A 332 -0.44 -6.57 8.03
CA GLY A 332 0.66 -6.60 9.00
C GLY A 332 1.98 -7.06 8.39
N HIS A 333 1.97 -8.10 7.56
CA HIS A 333 3.15 -8.55 6.81
C HIS A 333 3.64 -7.48 5.83
N SER A 334 2.73 -6.81 5.10
CA SER A 334 3.08 -5.69 4.22
C SER A 334 3.76 -4.55 4.98
N LEU A 335 3.16 -4.11 6.09
CA LEU A 335 3.71 -3.04 6.93
C LEU A 335 5.10 -3.40 7.48
N LEU A 336 5.25 -4.60 8.03
CA LEU A 336 6.52 -5.09 8.57
C LEU A 336 7.63 -5.08 7.50
N ALA A 337 7.29 -5.50 6.28
CA ALA A 337 8.22 -5.50 5.16
C ALA A 337 8.64 -4.08 4.77
N VAL A 338 7.67 -3.17 4.60
CA VAL A 338 7.93 -1.76 4.25
C VAL A 338 8.84 -1.11 5.29
N GLU A 339 8.57 -1.30 6.59
CA GLU A 339 9.42 -0.78 7.66
C GLU A 339 10.85 -1.36 7.64
N ASN A 340 11.00 -2.67 7.37
CA ASN A 340 12.32 -3.28 7.26
C ASN A 340 13.09 -2.75 6.05
N ILE A 341 12.45 -2.62 4.90
CA ILE A 341 13.09 -2.05 3.69
C ILE A 341 13.53 -0.60 3.97
N ARG A 342 12.69 0.24 4.55
CA ARG A 342 13.04 1.61 4.92
C ARG A 342 14.24 1.69 5.86
N ARG A 343 14.25 0.86 6.90
CA ARG A 343 15.39 0.76 7.83
C ARG A 343 16.64 0.22 7.13
N GLY A 344 16.46 -0.69 6.17
CA GLY A 344 17.54 -1.19 5.33
C GLY A 344 18.18 -0.08 4.50
N LEU A 345 17.35 0.67 3.76
CA LEU A 345 17.77 1.80 2.92
C LEU A 345 18.51 2.87 3.74
N ALA A 346 17.96 3.26 4.90
CA ALA A 346 18.59 4.23 5.78
C ALA A 346 19.98 3.79 6.30
N GLY A 347 20.30 2.52 6.21
CA GLY A 347 21.58 1.94 6.62
C GLY A 347 22.58 1.70 5.48
N LEU A 348 22.31 2.20 4.28
CA LEU A 348 23.21 2.03 3.12
C LEU A 348 24.10 3.25 2.90
N ASP A 349 25.32 2.97 2.42
CA ASP A 349 26.23 3.94 1.83
C ASP A 349 26.54 3.51 0.39
N VAL A 350 26.59 4.47 -0.53
CA VAL A 350 26.90 4.22 -1.95
C VAL A 350 28.41 4.24 -2.15
N ASP A 351 28.96 3.19 -2.75
CA ASP A 351 30.36 3.13 -3.16
C ASP A 351 30.54 3.68 -4.59
N ARG A 352 30.74 4.98 -4.69
CA ARG A 352 30.95 5.65 -5.98
C ARG A 352 32.23 5.16 -6.68
N ALA A 353 33.26 4.79 -5.93
CA ALA A 353 34.50 4.24 -6.51
C ALA A 353 34.26 2.88 -7.18
N ARG A 354 33.43 2.04 -6.55
CA ARG A 354 33.05 0.75 -7.13
C ARG A 354 32.19 0.89 -8.39
N LEU A 355 31.27 1.87 -8.41
CA LEU A 355 30.48 2.21 -9.60
C LEU A 355 31.39 2.63 -10.76
N GLU A 356 32.36 3.50 -10.48
CA GLU A 356 33.33 4.00 -11.46
C GLU A 356 34.25 2.90 -12.00
N GLU A 357 34.77 2.03 -11.11
CA GLU A 357 35.58 0.89 -11.49
C GLU A 357 34.86 -0.03 -12.49
N ASP A 358 33.58 -0.32 -12.27
CA ASP A 358 32.79 -1.20 -13.15
C ASP A 358 32.56 -0.53 -14.53
N LEU A 359 32.36 0.78 -14.58
CA LEU A 359 32.26 1.55 -15.82
C LEU A 359 33.58 1.57 -16.59
N GLU A 360 34.68 1.88 -15.92
CA GLU A 360 36.02 1.91 -16.54
C GLU A 360 36.47 0.54 -17.04
N ALA A 361 35.99 -0.52 -16.43
CA ALA A 361 36.26 -1.88 -16.91
C ALA A 361 35.51 -2.26 -18.18
N THR A 362 34.53 -1.43 -18.67
CA THR A 362 33.52 -1.87 -19.65
C THR A 362 33.39 -0.83 -20.79
N TRP A 363 34.48 -0.50 -21.47
CA TRP A 363 34.50 0.50 -22.56
C TRP A 363 33.69 0.07 -23.80
N GLU A 364 33.43 -1.23 -23.97
CA GLU A 364 32.61 -1.77 -25.07
C GLU A 364 31.18 -1.22 -25.11
N VAL A 365 30.66 -0.68 -24.01
CA VAL A 365 29.31 -0.05 -23.96
C VAL A 365 29.22 1.19 -24.85
N LEU A 366 30.34 1.83 -25.17
CA LEU A 366 30.39 2.95 -26.10
C LEU A 366 30.18 2.54 -27.57
N GLY A 367 30.18 1.23 -27.87
CA GLY A 367 29.83 0.73 -29.20
C GLY A 367 28.42 1.19 -29.65
N GLU A 368 27.45 1.29 -28.72
CA GLU A 368 26.10 1.73 -29.06
C GLU A 368 26.07 3.19 -29.58
N PRO A 369 26.55 4.21 -28.84
CA PRO A 369 26.51 5.59 -29.31
C PRO A 369 27.32 5.82 -30.58
N VAL A 370 28.45 5.12 -30.74
CA VAL A 370 29.23 5.15 -31.99
C VAL A 370 28.41 4.64 -33.16
N GLN A 371 27.78 3.48 -33.03
CA GLN A 371 26.91 2.91 -34.06
C GLN A 371 25.76 3.84 -34.44
N GLN A 372 25.07 4.42 -33.45
CA GLN A 372 23.95 5.31 -33.69
C GLN A 372 24.39 6.62 -34.35
N ALA A 373 25.54 7.16 -33.93
CA ALA A 373 26.14 8.35 -34.57
C ALA A 373 26.52 8.11 -36.04
N MET A 374 27.09 6.95 -36.35
CA MET A 374 27.36 6.56 -37.74
C MET A 374 26.09 6.48 -38.56
N ARG A 375 25.03 5.88 -38.05
CA ARG A 375 23.73 5.79 -38.73
C ARG A 375 23.11 7.17 -38.96
N ALA A 376 23.15 8.04 -37.93
CA ALA A 376 22.65 9.40 -38.05
C ALA A 376 23.44 10.22 -39.07
N ALA A 377 24.77 10.09 -39.09
CA ALA A 377 25.64 10.75 -40.08
C ALA A 377 25.35 10.24 -41.51
N ALA A 378 25.13 8.94 -41.69
CA ALA A 378 24.73 8.38 -42.98
C ALA A 378 23.41 8.95 -43.50
N VAL A 379 22.40 9.07 -42.63
CA VAL A 379 21.10 9.69 -42.95
C VAL A 379 21.27 11.17 -43.34
N ALA A 380 22.20 11.87 -42.68
CA ALA A 380 22.55 13.25 -42.99
C ALA A 380 23.39 13.40 -44.28
N GLY A 381 23.74 12.32 -44.97
CA GLY A 381 24.46 12.32 -46.23
C GLY A 381 25.96 12.15 -46.14
N ALA A 382 26.51 11.81 -44.98
CA ALA A 382 27.94 11.48 -44.84
C ALA A 382 28.27 10.18 -45.59
N THR A 383 29.34 10.18 -46.34
CA THR A 383 29.83 9.01 -47.08
C THR A 383 30.71 8.11 -46.20
N GLY A 384 30.82 6.83 -46.51
CA GLY A 384 31.70 5.90 -45.77
C GLY A 384 31.10 5.36 -44.47
N MET A 385 29.85 5.63 -44.15
CA MET A 385 29.17 5.18 -42.91
C MET A 385 28.40 3.86 -43.06
N ALA A 386 28.74 3.04 -44.08
CA ALA A 386 28.10 1.75 -44.33
C ALA A 386 28.48 0.70 -43.24
N ASP A 387 27.54 -0.23 -42.98
CA ASP A 387 27.73 -1.40 -42.14
C ASP A 387 28.28 -1.11 -40.71
N PRO A 388 27.73 -0.14 -39.97
CA PRO A 388 28.27 0.25 -38.68
C PRO A 388 28.34 -0.92 -37.68
N TYR A 389 27.37 -1.83 -37.71
CA TYR A 389 27.37 -3.01 -36.84
C TYR A 389 28.56 -3.97 -37.10
N GLU A 390 28.85 -4.28 -38.36
CA GLU A 390 29.96 -5.19 -38.69
C GLU A 390 31.32 -4.54 -38.35
N ARG A 391 31.48 -3.25 -38.56
CA ARG A 391 32.71 -2.51 -38.18
C ARG A 391 32.95 -2.53 -36.66
N LEU A 392 31.91 -2.36 -35.83
CA LEU A 392 32.02 -2.49 -34.38
C LEU A 392 32.28 -3.91 -33.91
N LYS A 393 31.68 -4.89 -34.58
CA LYS A 393 31.91 -6.30 -34.28
C LYS A 393 33.37 -6.72 -34.48
N GLU A 394 34.04 -6.15 -35.45
CA GLU A 394 35.51 -6.36 -35.65
C GLU A 394 36.34 -5.83 -34.50
N LEU A 395 35.93 -4.65 -33.91
CA LEU A 395 36.61 -4.07 -32.75
C LEU A 395 36.41 -4.91 -31.48
N THR A 396 35.16 -5.40 -31.25
CA THR A 396 34.76 -6.01 -29.97
C THR A 396 34.92 -7.52 -29.90
N ARG A 397 35.06 -8.23 -31.05
CA ARG A 397 35.03 -9.67 -31.14
C ARG A 397 36.27 -10.31 -30.48
N GLY A 398 36.08 -10.89 -29.30
CA GLY A 398 37.11 -11.65 -28.60
C GLY A 398 38.25 -10.84 -27.98
N LYS A 399 38.10 -9.51 -27.91
CA LYS A 399 39.06 -8.60 -27.29
C LYS A 399 38.38 -7.69 -26.29
N LYS A 400 39.06 -7.38 -25.17
CA LYS A 400 38.65 -6.33 -24.26
C LYS A 400 38.90 -4.98 -24.96
N VAL A 401 37.88 -4.16 -25.03
CA VAL A 401 38.00 -2.80 -25.58
C VAL A 401 38.68 -1.91 -24.55
N THR A 402 39.76 -1.22 -24.97
CA THR A 402 40.44 -0.23 -24.13
C THR A 402 40.06 1.19 -24.51
N PRO A 403 40.27 2.18 -23.62
CA PRO A 403 40.06 3.60 -23.95
C PRO A 403 40.77 4.05 -25.25
N GLU A 404 42.04 3.62 -25.40
CA GLU A 404 42.85 3.97 -26.55
C GLU A 404 42.32 3.31 -27.83
N GLY A 405 41.97 2.01 -27.75
CA GLY A 405 41.41 1.26 -28.89
C GLY A 405 40.06 1.84 -29.36
N MET A 406 39.19 2.29 -28.43
CA MET A 406 37.94 2.95 -28.78
C MET A 406 38.19 4.30 -29.48
N ARG A 407 39.10 5.12 -28.96
CA ARG A 407 39.44 6.41 -29.56
C ARG A 407 40.09 6.25 -30.95
N GLU A 408 41.00 5.35 -31.09
CA GLU A 408 41.62 5.01 -32.40
C GLU A 408 40.54 4.56 -33.41
N PHE A 409 39.65 3.70 -32.99
CA PHE A 409 38.51 3.26 -33.80
C PHE A 409 37.64 4.43 -34.24
N ILE A 410 37.23 5.33 -33.32
CA ILE A 410 36.38 6.50 -33.62
C ILE A 410 37.08 7.41 -34.65
N SER A 411 38.37 7.74 -34.46
CA SER A 411 39.16 8.58 -35.38
C SER A 411 39.33 7.94 -36.75
N GLY A 412 39.32 6.61 -36.84
CA GLY A 412 39.40 5.88 -38.11
C GLY A 412 38.07 5.79 -38.89
N LEU A 413 36.94 6.28 -38.33
CA LEU A 413 35.61 6.16 -38.95
C LEU A 413 35.38 7.15 -40.08
N GLY A 414 36.08 8.29 -40.11
CA GLY A 414 35.82 9.37 -41.07
C GLY A 414 34.48 10.09 -40.84
N MET A 415 34.11 10.29 -39.58
CA MET A 415 32.94 11.02 -39.19
C MET A 415 33.05 12.51 -39.49
N PRO A 416 31.93 13.25 -39.59
CA PRO A 416 32.01 14.73 -39.52
C PRO A 416 32.71 15.19 -38.25
N ASP A 417 33.53 16.22 -38.34
CA ASP A 417 34.42 16.69 -37.26
C ASP A 417 33.69 16.93 -35.91
N ASP A 418 32.49 17.52 -35.97
CA ASP A 418 31.68 17.77 -34.77
C ASP A 418 31.13 16.51 -34.11
N VAL A 419 30.85 15.47 -34.91
CA VAL A 419 30.39 14.16 -34.42
C VAL A 419 31.57 13.40 -33.82
N GLU A 420 32.71 13.36 -34.53
CA GLU A 420 33.92 12.72 -34.02
C GLU A 420 34.37 13.32 -32.68
N ALA A 421 34.43 14.66 -32.59
CA ALA A 421 34.78 15.37 -31.35
C ALA A 421 33.86 14.99 -30.17
N ARG A 422 32.54 14.90 -30.40
CA ARG A 422 31.59 14.48 -29.37
C ARG A 422 31.84 13.03 -28.92
N LEU A 423 32.08 12.12 -29.87
CA LEU A 423 32.34 10.72 -29.55
C LEU A 423 33.67 10.51 -28.82
N LEU A 424 34.72 11.22 -29.21
CA LEU A 424 36.02 11.17 -28.53
C LEU A 424 36.01 11.71 -27.11
N ALA A 425 35.08 12.60 -26.80
CA ALA A 425 34.86 13.11 -25.45
C ALA A 425 34.08 12.16 -24.53
N LEU A 426 33.43 11.12 -25.09
CA LEU A 426 32.65 10.18 -24.28
C LEU A 426 33.56 9.23 -23.48
N THR A 427 33.11 8.97 -22.28
CA THR A 427 33.56 7.85 -21.45
C THR A 427 32.33 7.04 -21.01
N PRO A 428 32.46 5.79 -20.54
CA PRO A 428 31.33 5.07 -19.97
C PRO A 428 30.61 5.86 -18.86
N ALA A 429 31.37 6.60 -18.03
CA ALA A 429 30.80 7.42 -16.94
C ALA A 429 30.03 8.66 -17.43
N THR A 430 30.34 9.21 -18.61
CA THR A 430 29.66 10.37 -19.19
C THR A 430 28.54 10.02 -20.15
N TYR A 431 28.42 8.73 -20.51
CA TYR A 431 27.38 8.23 -21.42
C TYR A 431 26.11 7.85 -20.67
N THR A 432 25.55 8.77 -19.91
CA THR A 432 24.32 8.56 -19.11
C THR A 432 23.08 9.24 -19.69
N GLY A 433 23.23 9.92 -20.83
CA GLY A 433 22.14 10.63 -21.48
C GLY A 433 21.48 11.65 -20.57
N LEU A 434 20.16 11.59 -20.47
CA LEU A 434 19.34 12.45 -19.63
C LEU A 434 19.04 11.84 -18.24
N ALA A 435 19.75 10.78 -17.81
CA ALA A 435 19.40 10.06 -16.60
C ALA A 435 19.27 10.94 -15.35
N ALA A 436 20.19 11.89 -15.16
CA ALA A 436 20.15 12.83 -14.03
C ALA A 436 18.93 13.78 -14.10
N GLU A 437 18.63 14.28 -15.32
CA GLU A 437 17.51 15.19 -15.57
C GLU A 437 16.15 14.55 -15.35
N LEU A 438 16.03 13.27 -15.74
CA LEU A 438 14.79 12.48 -15.59
C LEU A 438 14.37 12.29 -14.12
N VAL A 439 15.27 12.43 -13.16
CA VAL A 439 14.95 12.36 -11.73
C VAL A 439 13.96 13.47 -11.33
N SER A 440 13.99 14.63 -12.00
CA SER A 440 13.08 15.77 -11.72
C SER A 440 11.59 15.41 -11.88
N HIS A 441 11.24 14.37 -12.65
CA HIS A 441 9.86 13.88 -12.73
C HIS A 441 9.32 13.30 -11.41
N LEU A 442 10.13 13.19 -10.39
CA LEU A 442 9.66 12.92 -9.03
C LEU A 442 9.08 14.15 -8.32
N ASP A 443 9.30 15.33 -8.83
CA ASP A 443 8.83 16.58 -8.23
C ASP A 443 7.40 16.95 -8.73
N ASP A 444 6.93 16.27 -9.78
CA ASP A 444 5.57 16.37 -10.33
C ASP A 444 4.58 15.46 -9.53
#